data_d38438a1046473aebbb47285d7b21752
#
_entry.id   d38438a1046473aebbb47285d7b21752
#
_cell.length_a   1.000
_cell.length_b   1.000
_cell.length_c   1.000
_cell.angle_alpha   90.00
_cell.angle_beta   90.00
_cell.angle_gamma   90.00
#
_symmetry.space_group_name_H-M   'P 1'
#
loop_
_entity.id
_entity.type
_entity.pdbx_description
1 polymer ?
#
loop_
_entity_poly.entity_id
_entity_poly.type
_entity_poly.pdbx_seq_one_letter_code
_entity_poly.pdbx_strand_id
1 'polypeptide(L)'
;MLAPIASGTASATFTLIDVAPEYINTIIPGGSSVTATMTTAGQNARLTFSGTAAQIISLRITGVTIGGTTPVNIFNPNGTPFLSFNINTSSGGWLDGTTLPSTGTYTIVVDPTTTNTGSATLALYDVVHLSGSMTPGGASVTLSINTPGQNANYTFSGTANQKISLNVTNVTVAGSTVYIKKPDGTTLTSSTFGTGGTFFDNTTLPVTGTYTILTDPSIYNTGNLTLSLYDVGDVTGTISPGGSAVTVSITSPGQNARITFSASAGQKVSLNITSVTISSSTSISLLKPDGSTFSSWSFGSGGNYIDTQTLPVAGTYTLFVDPSVTSTGNATLTLNDCTDITGTITPGGSSVTETISVQGQRALATFSGTAGQRVSLNMTGVTIFSSFVSLNNPDGSALGSSILVSNVSSIFMDPRTLPTTGTYTIVVDPNNQNTGSMTLTLYDVAADPTGSVTVGGSALNVTTTVPGQNATVTFSGTSSQQVTVHITSNSMSTVTVKLLKPDGTTLTTTTSSSSSFNLATQTLSVTGTYTISIDPSGANIGSMSVSVTSP
;
A
#
# COMPACT_ATOMS: atom_id res chain seq x y z
N MET A 1 -51.60 3.04 58.80
CA MET A 1 -51.14 2.93 60.21
C MET A 1 -49.63 2.64 60.15
N LEU A 2 -48.80 3.56 60.64
CA LEU A 2 -47.36 3.31 60.75
C LEU A 2 -47.11 2.66 62.12
N ALA A 3 -46.62 1.44 62.12
CA ALA A 3 -46.20 0.76 63.37
C ALA A 3 -44.64 0.76 63.37
N PRO A 4 -43.98 1.22 64.41
CA PRO A 4 -42.55 1.13 64.56
C PRO A 4 -42.12 -0.33 64.77
N ILE A 5 -41.09 -0.78 64.03
CA ILE A 5 -40.62 -2.17 64.11
C ILE A 5 -39.57 -2.37 65.21
N ALA A 6 -39.12 -1.33 65.90
CA ALA A 6 -38.21 -1.40 67.08
C ALA A 6 -38.48 -0.28 68.07
N SER A 7 -38.05 -0.46 69.35
CA SER A 7 -38.17 0.45 70.45
C SER A 7 -37.34 1.73 70.33
N GLY A 8 -37.64 2.55 69.34
CA GLY A 8 -37.04 3.87 69.15
C GLY A 8 -38.09 4.90 68.79
N THR A 9 -37.93 6.12 69.31
CA THR A 9 -38.76 7.27 68.92
C THR A 9 -38.39 7.67 67.49
N ALA A 10 -39.29 7.46 66.52
CA ALA A 10 -39.17 7.94 65.16
C ALA A 10 -40.24 9.04 64.93
N SER A 11 -39.87 10.13 64.28
CA SER A 11 -40.79 11.16 63.79
C SER A 11 -40.88 11.02 62.23
N ALA A 12 -42.07 11.15 61.71
CA ALA A 12 -42.32 11.22 60.26
C ALA A 12 -43.16 12.48 60.00
N THR A 13 -42.75 13.23 58.98
CA THR A 13 -43.51 14.38 58.49
C THR A 13 -44.34 13.94 57.29
N PHE A 14 -45.63 14.16 57.34
CA PHE A 14 -46.54 13.90 56.22
C PHE A 14 -46.91 15.24 55.56
N THR A 15 -46.75 15.34 54.27
CA THR A 15 -47.25 16.48 53.49
C THR A 15 -48.37 15.96 52.58
N LEU A 16 -49.57 16.47 52.77
CA LEU A 16 -50.71 16.24 51.89
C LEU A 16 -50.65 17.30 50.77
N ILE A 17 -50.64 16.88 49.54
CA ILE A 17 -50.59 17.77 48.37
C ILE A 17 -51.96 17.70 47.69
N ASP A 18 -52.60 18.85 47.48
CA ASP A 18 -53.77 18.96 46.60
C ASP A 18 -53.31 18.91 45.14
N VAL A 19 -53.56 17.79 44.49
CA VAL A 19 -53.12 17.54 43.11
C VAL A 19 -54.08 18.22 42.13
N ALA A 20 -53.60 19.13 41.32
CA ALA A 20 -54.41 19.72 40.26
C ALA A 20 -54.94 18.63 39.31
N PRO A 21 -56.10 18.85 38.64
CA PRO A 21 -56.59 17.95 37.61
C PRO A 21 -55.53 17.62 36.55
N GLU A 22 -55.57 16.39 36.00
CA GLU A 22 -54.68 16.01 34.89
C GLU A 22 -54.70 17.07 33.78
N TYR A 23 -53.53 17.33 33.18
CA TYR A 23 -53.46 18.08 31.92
C TYR A 23 -54.04 17.21 30.81
N ILE A 24 -55.17 17.60 30.25
CA ILE A 24 -55.85 16.83 29.17
C ILE A 24 -55.81 17.63 27.87
N ASN A 25 -55.36 17.01 26.80
CA ASN A 25 -55.36 17.61 25.47
C ASN A 25 -55.42 16.54 24.37
N THR A 26 -55.54 16.96 23.11
CA THR A 26 -55.41 16.12 21.92
C THR A 26 -54.14 16.47 21.18
N ILE A 27 -53.50 15.48 20.58
CA ILE A 27 -52.36 15.64 19.68
C ILE A 27 -52.67 14.94 18.37
N ILE A 28 -52.35 15.57 17.25
CA ILE A 28 -52.66 15.03 15.92
C ILE A 28 -51.37 14.50 15.27
N PRO A 29 -51.35 13.22 14.83
CA PRO A 29 -50.22 12.73 14.05
C PRO A 29 -49.96 13.63 12.81
N GLY A 30 -48.70 14.16 12.70
CA GLY A 30 -48.32 15.13 11.63
C GLY A 30 -48.80 16.57 11.90
N GLY A 31 -49.50 16.82 13.04
CA GLY A 31 -49.95 18.17 13.45
C GLY A 31 -48.92 18.93 14.25
N SER A 32 -49.37 20.06 14.79
CA SER A 32 -48.53 20.90 15.66
C SER A 32 -48.18 20.19 16.98
N SER A 33 -46.98 20.47 17.50
CA SER A 33 -46.56 19.98 18.80
C SER A 33 -47.43 20.54 19.93
N VAL A 34 -47.59 19.77 21.03
CA VAL A 34 -48.34 20.11 22.22
C VAL A 34 -47.38 20.19 23.39
N THR A 35 -47.41 21.29 24.14
CA THR A 35 -46.66 21.41 25.40
C THR A 35 -47.61 21.09 26.57
N ALA A 36 -47.30 20.01 27.27
CA ALA A 36 -47.97 19.63 28.50
C ALA A 36 -47.22 20.21 29.70
N THR A 37 -47.95 20.87 30.61
CA THR A 37 -47.36 21.47 31.84
C THR A 37 -48.05 20.88 33.07
N MET A 38 -47.26 20.29 33.94
CA MET A 38 -47.67 19.78 35.26
C MET A 38 -47.20 20.75 36.33
N THR A 39 -48.11 21.42 36.99
CA THR A 39 -47.84 22.51 37.94
C THR A 39 -47.80 22.07 39.39
N THR A 40 -48.40 20.91 39.71
CA THR A 40 -48.47 20.36 41.07
C THR A 40 -47.88 18.95 41.14
N ALA A 41 -47.26 18.61 42.25
CA ALA A 41 -46.74 17.27 42.49
C ALA A 41 -47.86 16.22 42.39
N GLY A 42 -47.58 15.12 41.65
CA GLY A 42 -48.55 14.05 41.38
C GLY A 42 -49.53 14.33 40.23
N GLN A 43 -49.44 15.49 39.55
CA GLN A 43 -50.22 15.79 38.37
C GLN A 43 -49.63 15.09 37.13
N ASN A 44 -50.46 14.37 36.35
CA ASN A 44 -50.11 13.74 35.09
C ASN A 44 -50.57 14.59 33.89
N ALA A 45 -50.00 14.32 32.74
CA ALA A 45 -50.55 14.80 31.47
C ALA A 45 -51.05 13.63 30.62
N ARG A 46 -52.28 13.78 30.10
CA ARG A 46 -52.95 12.82 29.24
C ARG A 46 -53.28 13.45 27.89
N LEU A 47 -52.65 12.96 26.83
CA LEU A 47 -52.91 13.38 25.45
C LEU A 47 -53.55 12.24 24.69
N THR A 48 -54.58 12.52 23.90
CA THR A 48 -55.24 11.52 23.05
C THR A 48 -54.99 11.81 21.58
N PHE A 49 -54.90 10.75 20.75
CA PHE A 49 -54.85 10.85 19.32
C PHE A 49 -55.65 9.72 18.63
N SER A 50 -56.18 10.00 17.47
CA SER A 50 -56.83 8.97 16.63
C SER A 50 -55.77 8.30 15.80
N GLY A 51 -55.71 6.95 15.82
CA GLY A 51 -54.83 6.13 15.00
C GLY A 51 -55.61 5.07 14.24
N THR A 52 -55.07 4.64 13.08
CA THR A 52 -55.60 3.54 12.28
C THR A 52 -54.67 2.33 12.36
N ALA A 53 -55.23 1.12 12.24
CA ALA A 53 -54.42 -0.10 12.20
C ALA A 53 -53.41 -0.01 11.05
N ALA A 54 -52.17 -0.46 11.29
CA ALA A 54 -51.03 -0.40 10.38
C ALA A 54 -50.48 1.01 10.07
N GLN A 55 -51.06 2.08 10.66
CA GLN A 55 -50.45 3.41 10.62
C GLN A 55 -49.13 3.38 11.39
N ILE A 56 -48.08 4.06 10.88
CA ILE A 56 -46.79 4.19 11.55
C ILE A 56 -46.71 5.59 12.13
N ILE A 57 -46.40 5.66 13.41
CA ILE A 57 -46.17 6.93 14.14
C ILE A 57 -44.75 6.98 14.67
N SER A 58 -44.22 8.19 14.85
CA SER A 58 -43.06 8.44 15.71
C SER A 58 -43.35 9.61 16.66
N LEU A 59 -42.73 9.61 17.84
CA LEU A 59 -42.95 10.63 18.85
C LEU A 59 -41.61 11.22 19.30
N ARG A 60 -41.51 12.54 19.20
CA ARG A 60 -40.37 13.30 19.73
C ARG A 60 -40.83 14.15 20.91
N ILE A 61 -40.10 14.06 22.01
CA ILE A 61 -40.37 14.86 23.21
C ILE A 61 -39.15 15.75 23.48
N THR A 62 -39.39 17.04 23.55
CA THR A 62 -38.35 18.08 23.74
C THR A 62 -38.77 19.06 24.83
N GLY A 63 -37.90 19.99 25.20
CA GLY A 63 -38.22 21.02 26.18
C GLY A 63 -38.64 20.46 27.53
N VAL A 64 -38.10 19.32 27.94
CA VAL A 64 -38.40 18.66 29.21
C VAL A 64 -37.77 19.47 30.32
N THR A 65 -38.63 20.03 31.18
CA THR A 65 -38.23 20.73 32.44
C THR A 65 -38.61 19.96 33.69
N ILE A 66 -39.28 18.81 33.53
CA ILE A 66 -39.66 17.91 34.61
C ILE A 66 -38.38 17.30 35.22
N GLY A 67 -38.18 17.48 36.54
CA GLY A 67 -37.04 16.93 37.24
C GLY A 67 -37.02 15.40 37.26
N GLY A 68 -35.81 14.80 37.29
CA GLY A 68 -35.65 13.35 37.38
C GLY A 68 -36.02 12.61 36.08
N THR A 69 -36.29 11.31 36.20
CA THR A 69 -36.74 10.44 35.12
C THR A 69 -38.25 10.36 35.12
N THR A 70 -38.90 10.68 34.00
CA THR A 70 -40.35 10.69 33.84
C THR A 70 -40.78 9.61 32.88
N PRO A 71 -41.61 8.61 33.26
CA PRO A 71 -42.22 7.65 32.36
C PRO A 71 -43.17 8.31 31.38
N VAL A 72 -43.14 7.85 30.13
CA VAL A 72 -44.14 8.12 29.10
C VAL A 72 -44.74 6.81 28.65
N ASN A 73 -46.01 6.65 28.86
CA ASN A 73 -46.76 5.43 28.56
C ASN A 73 -47.76 5.70 27.43
N ILE A 74 -47.80 4.82 26.45
CA ILE A 74 -48.79 4.86 25.35
C ILE A 74 -49.71 3.66 25.53
N PHE A 75 -51.02 3.93 25.52
CA PHE A 75 -52.08 2.91 25.68
C PHE A 75 -52.84 2.73 24.37
N ASN A 76 -53.21 1.48 24.11
CA ASN A 76 -54.11 1.08 23.05
C ASN A 76 -55.54 1.63 23.26
N PRO A 77 -56.39 1.65 22.21
CA PRO A 77 -57.79 2.09 22.35
C PRO A 77 -58.61 1.31 23.40
N ASN A 78 -58.22 0.08 23.69
CA ASN A 78 -58.88 -0.75 24.72
C ASN A 78 -58.30 -0.51 26.13
N GLY A 79 -57.40 0.44 26.33
CA GLY A 79 -56.79 0.78 27.60
C GLY A 79 -55.61 -0.11 28.01
N THR A 80 -55.22 -1.12 27.20
CA THR A 80 -54.04 -1.92 27.49
C THR A 80 -52.75 -1.16 27.17
N PRO A 81 -51.65 -1.37 27.93
CA PRO A 81 -50.35 -0.78 27.59
C PRO A 81 -49.90 -1.17 26.17
N PHE A 82 -49.39 -0.21 25.40
CA PHE A 82 -48.80 -0.41 24.09
C PHE A 82 -47.28 -0.27 24.14
N LEU A 83 -46.79 0.88 24.66
CA LEU A 83 -45.37 1.17 24.76
C LEU A 83 -45.09 1.99 26.00
N SER A 84 -43.87 1.89 26.51
CA SER A 84 -43.37 2.71 27.62
C SER A 84 -41.89 3.03 27.43
N PHE A 85 -41.53 4.28 27.70
CA PHE A 85 -40.14 4.74 27.72
C PHE A 85 -39.99 5.91 28.70
N ASN A 86 -38.75 6.27 28.99
CA ASN A 86 -38.46 7.34 29.95
C ASN A 86 -37.94 8.59 29.26
N ILE A 87 -38.28 9.75 29.79
CA ILE A 87 -37.73 11.06 29.39
C ILE A 87 -37.02 11.72 30.56
N ASN A 88 -36.10 12.63 30.25
CA ASN A 88 -35.42 13.47 31.23
C ASN A 88 -35.04 14.83 30.63
N THR A 89 -34.55 15.75 31.46
CA THR A 89 -34.22 17.12 31.08
C THR A 89 -33.04 17.21 30.11
N SER A 90 -32.15 16.21 30.08
CA SER A 90 -30.93 16.24 29.28
C SER A 90 -31.09 15.66 27.86
N SER A 91 -31.95 14.63 27.70
CA SER A 91 -32.08 13.90 26.41
C SER A 91 -33.48 14.04 25.77
N GLY A 92 -34.50 14.51 26.52
CA GLY A 92 -35.87 14.42 26.04
C GLY A 92 -36.32 12.97 25.84
N GLY A 93 -37.09 12.71 24.79
CA GLY A 93 -37.56 11.36 24.45
C GLY A 93 -37.76 11.18 22.96
N TRP A 94 -37.56 9.94 22.51
CA TRP A 94 -37.75 9.54 21.12
C TRP A 94 -38.38 8.14 21.05
N LEU A 95 -39.48 8.04 20.31
CA LEU A 95 -40.05 6.77 19.86
C LEU A 95 -39.93 6.72 18.35
N ASP A 96 -39.19 5.76 17.88
CA ASP A 96 -38.97 5.54 16.44
C ASP A 96 -40.23 4.95 15.75
N GLY A 97 -40.25 4.98 14.43
CA GLY A 97 -41.35 4.54 13.60
C GLY A 97 -41.99 3.23 14.08
N THR A 98 -43.15 3.34 14.71
CA THR A 98 -43.86 2.23 15.37
C THR A 98 -45.22 2.04 14.74
N THR A 99 -45.55 0.79 14.36
CA THR A 99 -46.82 0.45 13.73
C THR A 99 -47.93 0.26 14.75
N LEU A 100 -49.03 0.97 14.59
CA LEU A 100 -50.22 0.85 15.41
C LEU A 100 -50.98 -0.46 15.16
N PRO A 101 -51.28 -1.27 16.20
CA PRO A 101 -51.90 -2.58 16.02
C PRO A 101 -53.40 -2.51 15.73
N SER A 102 -54.11 -1.42 16.06
CA SER A 102 -55.58 -1.32 15.95
C SER A 102 -56.03 0.11 15.60
N THR A 103 -57.23 0.24 15.10
CA THR A 103 -57.87 1.53 14.85
C THR A 103 -58.62 1.98 16.11
N GLY A 104 -58.48 3.25 16.50
CA GLY A 104 -59.16 3.87 17.63
C GLY A 104 -58.41 5.01 18.26
N THR A 105 -58.87 5.42 19.47
CA THR A 105 -58.23 6.51 20.22
C THR A 105 -57.13 5.97 21.15
N TYR A 106 -55.91 6.34 20.89
CA TYR A 106 -54.73 6.06 21.72
C TYR A 106 -54.56 7.13 22.76
N THR A 107 -53.91 6.78 23.88
CA THR A 107 -53.62 7.71 24.97
C THR A 107 -52.13 7.73 25.29
N ILE A 108 -51.53 8.91 25.30
CA ILE A 108 -50.17 9.15 25.81
C ILE A 108 -50.27 9.73 27.19
N VAL A 109 -49.64 9.10 28.19
CA VAL A 109 -49.57 9.58 29.58
C VAL A 109 -48.14 9.94 29.90
N VAL A 110 -47.90 11.20 30.27
CA VAL A 110 -46.66 11.66 30.86
C VAL A 110 -46.86 11.67 32.36
N ASP A 111 -46.10 10.85 33.10
CA ASP A 111 -46.31 10.56 34.53
C ASP A 111 -45.04 10.96 35.34
N PRO A 112 -44.96 12.23 35.80
CA PRO A 112 -43.82 12.67 36.59
C PRO A 112 -43.70 11.89 37.91
N THR A 113 -42.53 11.36 38.19
CA THR A 113 -42.28 10.61 39.44
C THR A 113 -42.17 11.52 40.64
N THR A 114 -42.65 11.04 41.80
CA THR A 114 -42.54 11.71 43.11
C THR A 114 -43.22 13.10 43.14
N THR A 115 -42.49 14.14 43.51
CA THR A 115 -42.97 15.53 43.61
C THR A 115 -42.53 16.40 42.41
N ASN A 116 -42.07 15.78 41.31
CA ASN A 116 -41.57 16.50 40.18
C ASN A 116 -42.70 17.22 39.41
N THR A 117 -42.41 18.44 39.03
CA THR A 117 -43.28 19.28 38.19
C THR A 117 -42.48 19.85 37.02
N GLY A 118 -43.14 20.39 36.04
CA GLY A 118 -42.49 20.98 34.86
C GLY A 118 -43.31 20.76 33.60
N SER A 119 -42.65 20.86 32.45
CA SER A 119 -43.29 20.73 31.13
C SER A 119 -42.53 19.80 30.23
N ALA A 120 -43.23 19.29 29.19
CA ALA A 120 -42.65 18.56 28.08
C ALA A 120 -43.42 18.90 26.80
N THR A 121 -42.70 19.11 25.69
CA THR A 121 -43.28 19.39 24.36
C THR A 121 -43.26 18.12 23.53
N LEU A 122 -44.42 17.63 23.12
CA LEU A 122 -44.63 16.40 22.37
C LEU A 122 -44.92 16.75 20.91
N ALA A 123 -44.19 16.18 19.98
CA ALA A 123 -44.45 16.22 18.54
C ALA A 123 -44.70 14.79 18.04
N LEU A 124 -45.93 14.52 17.61
CA LEU A 124 -46.35 13.21 17.07
C LEU A 124 -46.38 13.29 15.57
N TYR A 125 -45.64 12.40 14.90
CA TYR A 125 -45.53 12.36 13.45
C TYR A 125 -46.34 11.21 12.87
N ASP A 126 -46.92 11.43 11.69
CA ASP A 126 -47.49 10.40 10.81
C ASP A 126 -46.41 9.98 9.81
N VAL A 127 -45.95 8.75 9.89
CA VAL A 127 -44.78 8.27 9.16
C VAL A 127 -45.19 7.45 7.97
N VAL A 128 -44.82 7.91 6.79
CA VAL A 128 -44.97 7.12 5.55
C VAL A 128 -43.58 6.81 5.02
N HIS A 129 -43.19 5.55 5.04
CA HIS A 129 -41.88 5.13 4.52
C HIS A 129 -41.78 5.35 3.00
N LEU A 130 -40.63 5.78 2.53
CA LEU A 130 -40.32 5.84 1.11
C LEU A 130 -40.17 4.42 0.56
N SER A 131 -40.67 4.16 -0.64
CA SER A 131 -40.49 2.88 -1.31
C SER A 131 -40.32 3.07 -2.81
N GLY A 132 -39.62 2.13 -3.43
CA GLY A 132 -39.35 2.16 -4.86
C GLY A 132 -38.51 0.98 -5.31
N SER A 133 -38.07 1.05 -6.56
CA SER A 133 -37.16 0.05 -7.13
C SER A 133 -35.95 0.73 -7.80
N MET A 134 -34.85 0.00 -7.84
CA MET A 134 -33.64 0.36 -8.56
C MET A 134 -33.23 -0.78 -9.46
N THR A 135 -32.41 -0.49 -10.45
CA THR A 135 -31.78 -1.50 -11.30
C THR A 135 -30.27 -1.35 -11.16
N PRO A 136 -29.51 -2.43 -10.90
CA PRO A 136 -28.06 -2.37 -10.93
C PRO A 136 -27.55 -1.82 -12.27
N GLY A 137 -26.73 -0.78 -12.25
CA GLY A 137 -26.29 -0.05 -13.44
C GLY A 137 -27.29 0.96 -14.00
N GLY A 138 -28.46 1.12 -13.36
CA GLY A 138 -29.49 2.10 -13.74
C GLY A 138 -29.25 3.50 -13.17
N ALA A 139 -30.24 4.37 -13.32
CA ALA A 139 -30.19 5.74 -12.79
C ALA A 139 -30.13 5.76 -11.26
N SER A 140 -29.41 6.74 -10.71
CA SER A 140 -29.39 7.01 -9.27
C SER A 140 -30.74 7.51 -8.76
N VAL A 141 -31.04 7.26 -7.48
CA VAL A 141 -32.28 7.69 -6.82
C VAL A 141 -31.93 8.65 -5.68
N THR A 142 -32.58 9.80 -5.68
CA THR A 142 -32.49 10.75 -4.57
C THR A 142 -33.66 10.50 -3.61
N LEU A 143 -33.32 10.26 -2.35
CA LEU A 143 -34.27 10.10 -1.24
C LEU A 143 -34.41 11.41 -0.51
N SER A 144 -35.66 11.84 -0.23
CA SER A 144 -35.95 12.98 0.63
C SER A 144 -36.68 12.50 1.87
N ILE A 145 -35.98 12.37 2.98
CA ILE A 145 -36.50 11.95 4.26
C ILE A 145 -36.98 13.21 4.98
N ASN A 146 -38.28 13.42 5.00
CA ASN A 146 -38.89 14.66 5.46
C ASN A 146 -39.53 14.54 6.84
N THR A 147 -39.81 13.32 7.29
CA THR A 147 -40.49 13.05 8.54
C THR A 147 -39.57 12.29 9.50
N PRO A 148 -39.40 12.74 10.76
CA PRO A 148 -38.68 11.96 11.77
C PRO A 148 -39.25 10.54 11.92
N GLY A 149 -38.38 9.50 11.89
CA GLY A 149 -38.76 8.09 11.91
C GLY A 149 -39.13 7.51 10.54
N GLN A 150 -38.98 8.30 9.46
CA GLN A 150 -39.21 7.84 8.11
C GLN A 150 -38.00 7.07 7.57
N ASN A 151 -38.21 5.83 7.14
CA ASN A 151 -37.24 4.99 6.44
C ASN A 151 -37.51 4.95 4.94
N ALA A 152 -36.50 4.48 4.17
CA ALA A 152 -36.66 4.24 2.75
C ALA A 152 -36.33 2.77 2.42
N ASN A 153 -37.24 2.11 1.71
CA ASN A 153 -37.13 0.72 1.27
C ASN A 153 -37.14 0.65 -0.25
N TYR A 154 -35.97 0.45 -0.86
CA TYR A 154 -35.83 0.32 -2.30
C TYR A 154 -35.42 -1.09 -2.67
N THR A 155 -36.10 -1.69 -3.64
CA THR A 155 -35.81 -3.07 -4.05
C THR A 155 -35.08 -3.13 -5.37
N PHE A 156 -34.33 -4.22 -5.57
CA PHE A 156 -33.71 -4.56 -6.84
C PHE A 156 -33.67 -6.07 -7.04
N SER A 157 -33.73 -6.51 -8.30
CA SER A 157 -33.56 -7.92 -8.66
C SER A 157 -32.07 -8.23 -8.78
N GLY A 158 -31.62 -9.30 -8.13
CA GLY A 158 -30.25 -9.78 -8.20
C GLY A 158 -30.19 -11.27 -8.52
N THR A 159 -29.12 -11.71 -9.17
CA THR A 159 -28.84 -13.13 -9.46
C THR A 159 -27.70 -13.64 -8.57
N ALA A 160 -27.70 -14.94 -8.27
CA ALA A 160 -26.60 -15.55 -7.51
C ALA A 160 -25.26 -15.31 -8.23
N ASN A 161 -24.22 -14.98 -7.46
CA ASN A 161 -22.88 -14.59 -7.90
C ASN A 161 -22.77 -13.26 -8.68
N GLN A 162 -23.86 -12.53 -8.88
CA GLN A 162 -23.79 -11.15 -9.38
C GLN A 162 -23.03 -10.28 -8.39
N LYS A 163 -22.19 -9.40 -8.91
CA LYS A 163 -21.43 -8.43 -8.12
C LYS A 163 -22.04 -7.05 -8.29
N ILE A 164 -22.30 -6.40 -7.17
CA ILE A 164 -22.84 -5.05 -7.14
C ILE A 164 -21.96 -4.14 -6.30
N SER A 165 -22.01 -2.84 -6.54
CA SER A 165 -21.57 -1.83 -5.60
C SER A 165 -22.67 -0.81 -5.37
N LEU A 166 -22.69 -0.19 -4.18
CA LEU A 166 -23.65 0.84 -3.82
C LEU A 166 -22.92 2.07 -3.30
N ASN A 167 -23.12 3.20 -3.96
CA ASN A 167 -22.58 4.49 -3.54
C ASN A 167 -23.69 5.35 -2.95
N VAL A 168 -23.47 5.87 -1.74
CA VAL A 168 -24.37 6.78 -1.01
C VAL A 168 -23.71 8.14 -0.94
N THR A 169 -24.27 9.11 -1.64
CA THR A 169 -23.70 10.46 -1.80
C THR A 169 -24.72 11.55 -1.52
N ASN A 170 -24.31 12.82 -1.62
CA ASN A 170 -25.16 14.01 -1.42
C ASN A 170 -25.95 13.97 -0.12
N VAL A 171 -25.32 13.47 0.94
CA VAL A 171 -25.96 13.22 2.23
C VAL A 171 -26.09 14.51 3.03
N THR A 172 -27.33 14.88 3.35
CA THR A 172 -27.63 15.98 4.29
C THR A 172 -28.28 15.46 5.57
N VAL A 173 -28.78 14.20 5.58
CA VAL A 173 -29.31 13.55 6.78
C VAL A 173 -28.13 13.16 7.70
N ALA A 174 -28.13 13.68 8.92
CA ALA A 174 -27.06 13.44 9.88
C ALA A 174 -27.23 12.06 10.53
N GLY A 175 -26.28 11.15 10.31
CA GLY A 175 -26.31 9.81 10.89
C GLY A 175 -27.43 8.93 10.34
N SER A 176 -27.05 7.95 9.53
CA SER A 176 -27.97 6.97 8.94
C SER A 176 -27.27 5.63 8.80
N THR A 177 -28.02 4.55 8.79
CA THR A 177 -27.54 3.22 8.43
C THR A 177 -28.20 2.76 7.14
N VAL A 178 -27.40 2.30 6.17
CA VAL A 178 -27.94 1.61 4.99
C VAL A 178 -27.64 0.13 5.12
N TYR A 179 -28.67 -0.68 4.88
CA TYR A 179 -28.60 -2.14 4.88
C TYR A 179 -28.88 -2.63 3.46
N ILE A 180 -28.12 -3.60 2.99
CA ILE A 180 -28.52 -4.44 1.85
C ILE A 180 -29.03 -5.74 2.44
N LYS A 181 -30.33 -6.02 2.26
CA LYS A 181 -30.99 -7.22 2.77
C LYS A 181 -31.21 -8.22 1.65
N LYS A 182 -31.01 -9.51 1.98
CA LYS A 182 -31.28 -10.64 1.11
C LYS A 182 -32.79 -10.86 0.90
N PRO A 183 -33.19 -11.70 -0.07
CA PRO A 183 -34.59 -12.03 -0.30
C PRO A 183 -35.33 -12.65 0.91
N ASP A 184 -34.59 -13.27 1.82
CA ASP A 184 -35.12 -13.80 3.09
C ASP A 184 -35.30 -12.73 4.19
N GLY A 185 -35.00 -11.47 3.91
CA GLY A 185 -35.06 -10.35 4.83
C GLY A 185 -33.84 -10.21 5.76
N THR A 186 -32.90 -11.16 5.77
CA THR A 186 -31.68 -11.06 6.58
C THR A 186 -30.68 -10.09 5.96
N THR A 187 -29.85 -9.46 6.78
CA THR A 187 -28.86 -8.49 6.32
C THR A 187 -27.69 -9.20 5.59
N LEU A 188 -27.39 -8.77 4.36
CA LEU A 188 -26.19 -9.15 3.65
C LEU A 188 -25.00 -8.32 4.10
N THR A 189 -25.16 -6.99 4.12
CA THR A 189 -24.15 -6.03 4.60
C THR A 189 -24.84 -4.74 5.04
N SER A 190 -24.14 -3.94 5.85
CA SER A 190 -24.63 -2.64 6.30
C SER A 190 -23.47 -1.68 6.58
N SER A 191 -23.76 -0.40 6.52
CA SER A 191 -22.82 0.67 6.89
C SER A 191 -23.56 1.82 7.54
N THR A 192 -23.02 2.33 8.66
CA THR A 192 -23.49 3.56 9.31
C THR A 192 -22.60 4.72 8.85
N PHE A 193 -23.22 5.84 8.49
CA PHE A 193 -22.52 6.98 7.91
C PHE A 193 -23.14 8.31 8.35
N GLY A 194 -22.34 9.37 8.23
CA GLY A 194 -22.79 10.76 8.37
C GLY A 194 -22.89 11.46 7.01
N THR A 195 -22.70 12.78 6.99
CA THR A 195 -22.80 13.61 5.78
C THR A 195 -21.76 13.28 4.70
N GLY A 196 -20.71 12.53 5.03
CA GLY A 196 -19.72 12.03 4.06
C GLY A 196 -20.21 10.89 3.17
N GLY A 197 -21.37 10.29 3.47
CA GLY A 197 -21.89 9.14 2.75
C GLY A 197 -21.12 7.84 3.04
N THR A 198 -21.34 6.82 2.19
CA THR A 198 -20.64 5.52 2.30
C THR A 198 -20.61 4.82 0.94
N PHE A 199 -19.68 3.87 0.81
CA PHE A 199 -19.53 3.04 -0.38
C PHE A 199 -19.44 1.57 0.01
N PHE A 200 -20.28 0.74 -0.61
CA PHE A 200 -20.23 -0.71 -0.53
C PHE A 200 -19.50 -1.21 -1.78
N ASP A 201 -18.29 -1.67 -1.59
CA ASP A 201 -17.46 -2.16 -2.67
C ASP A 201 -17.82 -3.60 -3.03
N ASN A 202 -17.75 -3.93 -4.29
CA ASN A 202 -17.80 -5.27 -4.93
C ASN A 202 -18.47 -6.37 -4.07
N THR A 203 -19.75 -6.16 -3.75
CA THR A 203 -20.54 -7.09 -2.94
C THR A 203 -21.12 -8.20 -3.81
N THR A 204 -20.78 -9.46 -3.52
CA THR A 204 -21.32 -10.62 -4.24
C THR A 204 -22.66 -11.04 -3.66
N LEU A 205 -23.66 -11.17 -4.51
CA LEU A 205 -25.01 -11.63 -4.14
C LEU A 205 -25.02 -13.17 -4.02
N PRO A 206 -25.36 -13.73 -2.83
CA PRO A 206 -25.29 -15.18 -2.62
C PRO A 206 -26.43 -15.98 -3.26
N VAL A 207 -27.57 -15.35 -3.50
CA VAL A 207 -28.78 -16.02 -4.02
C VAL A 207 -29.50 -15.17 -5.04
N THR A 208 -30.28 -15.79 -5.93
CA THR A 208 -31.17 -15.10 -6.85
C THR A 208 -32.46 -14.68 -6.15
N GLY A 209 -32.89 -13.43 -6.35
CA GLY A 209 -34.16 -12.93 -5.81
C GLY A 209 -34.20 -11.41 -5.68
N THR A 210 -35.21 -10.93 -4.97
CA THR A 210 -35.43 -9.50 -4.72
C THR A 210 -34.69 -9.09 -3.44
N TYR A 211 -33.72 -8.20 -3.58
CA TYR A 211 -32.97 -7.59 -2.49
C TYR A 211 -33.62 -6.26 -2.10
N THR A 212 -33.40 -5.83 -0.85
CA THR A 212 -33.87 -4.54 -0.35
C THR A 212 -32.71 -3.70 0.14
N ILE A 213 -32.62 -2.46 -0.33
CA ILE A 213 -31.80 -1.40 0.24
C ILE A 213 -32.69 -0.66 1.23
N LEU A 214 -32.44 -0.87 2.54
CA LEU A 214 -33.11 -0.15 3.62
C LEU A 214 -32.19 0.99 4.08
N THR A 215 -32.68 2.22 3.95
CA THR A 215 -32.05 3.39 4.57
C THR A 215 -32.81 3.75 5.83
N ASP A 216 -32.11 3.77 6.95
CA ASP A 216 -32.66 3.98 8.30
C ASP A 216 -31.91 5.16 8.96
N PRO A 217 -32.50 6.38 8.95
CA PRO A 217 -31.91 7.53 9.63
C PRO A 217 -31.93 7.34 11.14
N SER A 218 -30.84 7.71 11.77
CA SER A 218 -30.71 7.60 13.24
C SER A 218 -31.63 8.60 13.96
N ILE A 219 -32.38 8.12 14.92
CA ILE A 219 -33.23 8.94 15.81
C ILE A 219 -34.27 9.72 14.97
N TYR A 220 -34.31 11.04 15.11
CA TYR A 220 -35.26 11.94 14.45
C TYR A 220 -34.66 12.68 13.25
N ASN A 221 -33.53 12.17 12.66
CA ASN A 221 -32.84 12.87 11.60
C ASN A 221 -33.65 12.86 10.29
N THR A 222 -33.63 14.00 9.61
CA THR A 222 -34.24 14.21 8.29
C THR A 222 -33.22 14.84 7.34
N GLY A 223 -33.47 14.76 6.04
CA GLY A 223 -32.59 15.27 5.02
C GLY A 223 -32.63 14.43 3.76
N ASN A 224 -31.65 14.65 2.88
CA ASN A 224 -31.56 13.99 1.59
C ASN A 224 -30.32 13.10 1.51
N LEU A 225 -30.39 12.13 0.60
CA LEU A 225 -29.24 11.36 0.15
C LEU A 225 -29.52 10.80 -1.24
N THR A 226 -28.45 10.42 -1.96
CA THR A 226 -28.55 9.81 -3.30
C THR A 226 -27.95 8.40 -3.24
N LEU A 227 -28.71 7.42 -3.71
CA LEU A 227 -28.30 6.03 -3.89
C LEU A 227 -27.93 5.79 -5.36
N SER A 228 -26.73 5.26 -5.62
CA SER A 228 -26.30 4.81 -6.96
C SER A 228 -25.89 3.35 -6.87
N LEU A 229 -26.65 2.48 -7.51
CA LEU A 229 -26.43 1.03 -7.50
C LEU A 229 -25.83 0.61 -8.84
N TYR A 230 -24.64 -0.02 -8.81
CA TYR A 230 -23.90 -0.44 -9.99
C TYR A 230 -23.90 -1.97 -10.13
N ASP A 231 -23.89 -2.45 -11.36
CA ASP A 231 -23.52 -3.83 -11.71
C ASP A 231 -22.02 -3.83 -12.04
N VAL A 232 -21.25 -4.57 -11.26
CA VAL A 232 -19.77 -4.47 -11.29
C VAL A 232 -19.10 -5.83 -11.56
N GLY A 233 -19.59 -6.54 -12.55
CA GLY A 233 -18.90 -7.73 -13.05
C GLY A 233 -17.44 -7.42 -13.38
N ASP A 234 -16.51 -8.31 -13.00
CA ASP A 234 -15.09 -8.12 -13.27
C ASP A 234 -14.84 -7.98 -14.78
N VAL A 235 -14.01 -7.02 -15.17
CA VAL A 235 -13.42 -6.97 -16.51
C VAL A 235 -12.51 -8.19 -16.67
N THR A 236 -12.72 -9.00 -17.69
CA THR A 236 -11.91 -10.20 -17.94
C THR A 236 -11.15 -10.09 -19.26
N GLY A 237 -9.96 -10.70 -19.31
CA GLY A 237 -9.14 -10.70 -20.50
C GLY A 237 -7.94 -11.64 -20.37
N THR A 238 -7.14 -11.69 -21.42
CA THR A 238 -5.90 -12.45 -21.44
C THR A 238 -4.75 -11.54 -21.87
N ILE A 239 -3.55 -11.82 -21.36
CA ILE A 239 -2.30 -11.20 -21.76
C ILE A 239 -1.27 -12.31 -21.95
N SER A 240 -0.29 -12.13 -22.83
CA SER A 240 0.77 -13.11 -23.02
C SER A 240 2.12 -12.50 -22.61
N PRO A 241 2.97 -13.24 -21.87
CA PRO A 241 4.33 -12.80 -21.63
C PRO A 241 5.06 -12.53 -22.97
N GLY A 242 5.64 -11.35 -23.14
CA GLY A 242 6.27 -10.90 -24.39
C GLY A 242 5.30 -10.56 -25.53
N GLY A 243 3.98 -10.61 -25.27
CA GLY A 243 2.94 -10.27 -26.24
C GLY A 243 2.57 -8.79 -26.24
N SER A 244 1.48 -8.46 -26.96
CA SER A 244 0.96 -7.09 -27.02
C SER A 244 0.41 -6.63 -25.68
N ALA A 245 0.53 -5.33 -25.41
CA ALA A 245 -0.05 -4.70 -24.25
C ALA A 245 -1.58 -4.79 -24.25
N VAL A 246 -2.16 -4.87 -23.05
CA VAL A 246 -3.61 -4.96 -22.84
C VAL A 246 -4.08 -3.75 -22.03
N THR A 247 -5.10 -3.05 -22.53
CA THR A 247 -5.74 -1.96 -21.80
C THR A 247 -6.91 -2.51 -20.98
N VAL A 248 -6.85 -2.31 -19.68
CA VAL A 248 -7.93 -2.57 -18.73
C VAL A 248 -8.75 -1.29 -18.57
N SER A 249 -10.07 -1.39 -18.78
CA SER A 249 -10.99 -0.26 -18.64
C SER A 249 -11.98 -0.53 -17.51
N ILE A 250 -11.86 0.22 -16.43
CA ILE A 250 -12.79 0.21 -15.29
C ILE A 250 -13.82 1.32 -15.53
N THR A 251 -15.06 0.94 -15.78
CA THR A 251 -16.12 1.88 -16.18
C THR A 251 -17.11 2.20 -15.07
N SER A 252 -17.15 1.38 -14.02
CA SER A 252 -18.09 1.53 -12.92
C SER A 252 -17.37 1.52 -11.58
N PRO A 253 -17.79 2.36 -10.61
CA PRO A 253 -17.27 2.32 -9.24
C PRO A 253 -17.39 0.93 -8.60
N GLY A 254 -16.29 0.40 -8.05
CA GLY A 254 -16.21 -0.94 -7.45
C GLY A 254 -16.01 -2.08 -8.46
N GLN A 255 -15.81 -1.77 -9.75
CA GLN A 255 -15.48 -2.77 -10.76
C GLN A 255 -13.99 -3.13 -10.68
N ASN A 256 -13.69 -4.44 -10.72
CA ASN A 256 -12.35 -4.98 -10.73
C ASN A 256 -12.00 -5.58 -12.10
N ALA A 257 -10.71 -5.92 -12.31
CA ALA A 257 -10.30 -6.64 -13.51
C ALA A 257 -9.48 -7.88 -13.18
N ARG A 258 -9.67 -8.93 -14.01
CA ARG A 258 -8.94 -10.22 -13.95
C ARG A 258 -8.36 -10.52 -15.32
N ILE A 259 -7.07 -10.28 -15.47
CA ILE A 259 -6.35 -10.53 -16.72
C ILE A 259 -5.48 -11.77 -16.52
N THR A 260 -5.72 -12.81 -17.30
CA THR A 260 -5.06 -14.10 -17.11
C THR A 260 -3.94 -14.34 -18.13
N PHE A 261 -2.94 -15.14 -17.74
CA PHE A 261 -1.88 -15.63 -18.62
C PHE A 261 -1.40 -17.01 -18.18
N SER A 262 -0.94 -17.80 -19.13
CA SER A 262 -0.33 -19.09 -18.85
C SER A 262 1.18 -18.96 -18.68
N ALA A 263 1.75 -19.68 -17.73
CA ALA A 263 3.19 -19.68 -17.47
C ALA A 263 3.69 -21.09 -17.07
N SER A 264 4.99 -21.31 -17.31
CA SER A 264 5.72 -22.47 -16.84
C SER A 264 6.35 -22.23 -15.47
N ALA A 265 6.63 -23.29 -14.72
CA ALA A 265 7.40 -23.17 -13.47
C ALA A 265 8.82 -22.65 -13.78
N GLY A 266 9.29 -21.69 -12.99
CA GLY A 266 10.57 -21.02 -13.18
C GLY A 266 10.56 -19.91 -14.24
N GLN A 267 9.46 -19.69 -14.97
CA GLN A 267 9.36 -18.60 -15.94
C GLN A 267 9.49 -17.26 -15.23
N LYS A 268 10.21 -16.33 -15.84
CA LYS A 268 10.44 -14.97 -15.34
C LYS A 268 9.62 -13.97 -16.12
N VAL A 269 8.89 -13.13 -15.41
CA VAL A 269 8.05 -12.08 -16.01
C VAL A 269 8.26 -10.76 -15.29
N SER A 270 8.19 -9.64 -16.01
CA SER A 270 8.05 -8.30 -15.43
C SER A 270 6.78 -7.63 -15.96
N LEU A 271 6.25 -6.67 -15.22
CA LEU A 271 5.03 -5.98 -15.61
C LEU A 271 5.25 -4.47 -15.64
N ASN A 272 4.95 -3.86 -16.78
CA ASN A 272 4.93 -2.42 -16.93
C ASN A 272 3.48 -1.93 -17.00
N ILE A 273 3.13 -0.95 -16.17
CA ILE A 273 1.80 -0.35 -16.06
C ILE A 273 1.91 1.11 -16.50
N THR A 274 1.25 1.45 -17.58
CA THR A 274 1.35 2.77 -18.22
C THR A 274 -0.02 3.33 -18.59
N SER A 275 -0.05 4.55 -19.10
CA SER A 275 -1.29 5.21 -19.59
C SER A 275 -2.44 5.14 -18.58
N VAL A 276 -2.12 5.36 -17.31
CA VAL A 276 -3.10 5.26 -16.22
C VAL A 276 -3.93 6.53 -16.16
N THR A 277 -5.25 6.35 -16.27
CA THR A 277 -6.25 7.42 -16.07
C THR A 277 -7.14 7.16 -14.85
N ILE A 278 -6.94 6.03 -14.14
CA ILE A 278 -7.62 5.76 -12.87
C ILE A 278 -7.19 6.80 -11.85
N SER A 279 -8.15 7.49 -11.25
CA SER A 279 -7.94 8.75 -10.52
C SER A 279 -7.28 8.59 -9.14
N SER A 280 -7.21 7.38 -8.59
CA SER A 280 -6.62 7.12 -7.27
C SER A 280 -5.73 5.89 -7.26
N SER A 281 -5.12 5.61 -6.11
CA SER A 281 -4.31 4.41 -5.92
C SER A 281 -5.09 3.15 -6.25
N THR A 282 -4.50 2.29 -7.07
CA THR A 282 -5.08 1.01 -7.50
C THR A 282 -4.18 -0.11 -7.03
N SER A 283 -4.73 -1.14 -6.42
CA SER A 283 -3.97 -2.34 -6.11
C SER A 283 -3.90 -3.26 -7.32
N ILE A 284 -2.77 -3.94 -7.49
CA ILE A 284 -2.61 -5.02 -8.45
C ILE A 284 -1.95 -6.21 -7.77
N SER A 285 -2.59 -7.37 -7.88
CA SER A 285 -2.10 -8.61 -7.29
C SER A 285 -1.85 -9.64 -8.37
N LEU A 286 -0.72 -10.33 -8.28
CA LEU A 286 -0.44 -11.52 -9.08
C LEU A 286 -0.91 -12.74 -8.29
N LEU A 287 -1.93 -13.42 -8.79
CA LEU A 287 -2.49 -14.62 -8.20
C LEU A 287 -1.93 -15.86 -8.89
N LYS A 288 -1.60 -16.88 -8.10
CA LYS A 288 -1.20 -18.21 -8.57
C LYS A 288 -2.38 -18.98 -9.18
N PRO A 289 -2.14 -20.11 -9.87
CA PRO A 289 -3.18 -20.96 -10.43
C PRO A 289 -4.19 -21.50 -9.41
N ASP A 290 -3.82 -21.60 -8.13
CA ASP A 290 -4.72 -21.98 -7.03
C ASP A 290 -5.56 -20.82 -6.48
N GLY A 291 -5.42 -19.62 -7.06
CA GLY A 291 -6.11 -18.40 -6.64
C GLY A 291 -5.45 -17.68 -5.46
N SER A 292 -4.41 -18.25 -4.84
CA SER A 292 -3.70 -17.55 -3.75
C SER A 292 -2.81 -16.43 -4.28
N THR A 293 -2.64 -15.38 -3.49
CA THR A 293 -1.78 -14.26 -3.84
C THR A 293 -0.31 -14.67 -3.84
N PHE A 294 0.40 -14.42 -4.95
CA PHE A 294 1.85 -14.56 -5.04
C PHE A 294 2.55 -13.28 -4.58
N SER A 295 2.12 -12.14 -5.13
CA SER A 295 2.65 -10.81 -4.78
C SER A 295 1.61 -9.73 -5.04
N SER A 296 1.76 -8.58 -4.38
CA SER A 296 0.85 -7.43 -4.56
C SER A 296 1.63 -6.12 -4.56
N TRP A 297 1.15 -5.19 -5.37
CA TRP A 297 1.71 -3.85 -5.55
C TRP A 297 0.58 -2.83 -5.67
N SER A 298 0.94 -1.57 -5.74
CA SER A 298 0.02 -0.48 -6.03
C SER A 298 0.57 0.42 -7.12
N PHE A 299 -0.33 1.10 -7.84
CA PHE A 299 0.02 2.11 -8.82
C PHE A 299 -0.96 3.27 -8.77
N GLY A 300 -0.52 4.42 -9.25
CA GLY A 300 -1.33 5.63 -9.41
C GLY A 300 -1.24 6.15 -10.84
N SER A 301 -1.55 7.42 -11.07
CA SER A 301 -1.54 8.06 -12.40
C SER A 301 -0.19 8.02 -13.13
N GLY A 302 0.91 7.89 -12.39
CA GLY A 302 2.25 7.70 -12.96
C GLY A 302 2.54 6.29 -13.48
N GLY A 303 1.63 5.34 -13.26
CA GLY A 303 1.87 3.93 -13.53
C GLY A 303 2.79 3.27 -12.51
N ASN A 304 3.34 2.11 -12.86
CA ASN A 304 4.35 1.41 -12.06
C ASN A 304 5.09 0.41 -12.94
N TYR A 305 6.30 0.09 -12.54
CA TYR A 305 7.07 -1.03 -13.07
C TYR A 305 7.29 -2.06 -11.95
N ILE A 306 6.90 -3.29 -12.24
CA ILE A 306 7.09 -4.44 -11.35
C ILE A 306 8.23 -5.25 -11.94
N ASP A 307 9.34 -5.26 -11.22
CA ASP A 307 10.54 -5.97 -11.62
C ASP A 307 10.34 -7.48 -11.66
N THR A 308 11.32 -8.17 -12.22
CA THR A 308 11.26 -9.60 -12.55
C THR A 308 10.78 -10.46 -11.40
N GLN A 309 9.71 -11.19 -11.68
CA GLN A 309 9.12 -12.20 -10.80
C GLN A 309 9.39 -13.59 -11.38
N THR A 310 9.95 -14.50 -10.56
CA THR A 310 10.12 -15.91 -10.95
C THR A 310 8.90 -16.70 -10.48
N LEU A 311 8.16 -17.26 -11.42
CA LEU A 311 6.91 -17.96 -11.17
C LEU A 311 7.15 -19.37 -10.65
N PRO A 312 6.68 -19.73 -9.42
CA PRO A 312 7.08 -20.97 -8.76
C PRO A 312 6.43 -22.23 -9.35
N VAL A 313 5.27 -22.12 -9.99
CA VAL A 313 4.50 -23.26 -10.50
C VAL A 313 3.99 -23.00 -11.90
N ALA A 314 3.77 -24.05 -12.68
CA ALA A 314 3.13 -23.96 -13.99
C ALA A 314 1.61 -23.80 -13.83
N GLY A 315 0.99 -23.06 -14.76
CA GLY A 315 -0.46 -22.91 -14.81
C GLY A 315 -0.92 -21.52 -15.22
N THR A 316 -2.20 -21.24 -15.00
CA THR A 316 -2.82 -19.95 -15.33
C THR A 316 -2.73 -19.01 -14.14
N TYR A 317 -2.00 -17.93 -14.30
CA TYR A 317 -1.89 -16.81 -13.36
C TYR A 317 -2.93 -15.73 -13.65
N THR A 318 -3.27 -14.94 -12.65
CA THR A 318 -4.20 -13.81 -12.80
C THR A 318 -3.55 -12.52 -12.28
N LEU A 319 -3.54 -11.49 -13.12
CA LEU A 319 -3.34 -10.11 -12.68
C LEU A 319 -4.70 -9.57 -12.23
N PHE A 320 -4.87 -9.40 -10.93
CA PHE A 320 -6.07 -8.87 -10.32
C PHE A 320 -5.88 -7.39 -10.04
N VAL A 321 -6.64 -6.55 -10.75
CA VAL A 321 -6.60 -5.08 -10.65
C VAL A 321 -7.82 -4.63 -9.87
N ASP A 322 -7.59 -3.91 -8.77
CA ASP A 322 -8.61 -3.48 -7.80
C ASP A 322 -8.43 -1.99 -7.49
N PRO A 323 -9.16 -1.12 -8.21
CA PRO A 323 -9.14 0.32 -7.96
C PRO A 323 -9.78 0.66 -6.62
N SER A 324 -9.23 1.62 -5.89
CA SER A 324 -9.79 2.02 -4.61
C SER A 324 -11.12 2.76 -4.74
N VAL A 325 -12.05 2.43 -3.86
CA VAL A 325 -13.35 3.10 -3.66
C VAL A 325 -14.15 3.27 -4.97
N THR A 326 -14.39 4.50 -5.40
CA THR A 326 -15.23 4.83 -6.57
C THR A 326 -14.43 5.14 -7.83
N SER A 327 -13.14 4.78 -7.85
CA SER A 327 -12.25 5.15 -8.94
C SER A 327 -12.54 4.37 -10.22
N THR A 328 -12.57 5.08 -11.33
CA THR A 328 -12.74 4.55 -12.69
C THR A 328 -11.66 5.09 -13.61
N GLY A 329 -11.48 4.47 -14.77
CA GLY A 329 -10.49 4.86 -15.76
C GLY A 329 -9.80 3.66 -16.40
N ASN A 330 -8.66 3.90 -17.04
CA ASN A 330 -7.91 2.91 -17.78
C ASN A 330 -6.51 2.72 -17.21
N ALA A 331 -5.94 1.54 -17.46
CA ALA A 331 -4.52 1.24 -17.29
C ALA A 331 -4.06 0.29 -18.39
N THR A 332 -2.88 0.52 -18.96
CA THR A 332 -2.28 -0.35 -19.98
C THR A 332 -1.22 -1.23 -19.31
N LEU A 333 -1.39 -2.54 -19.44
CA LEU A 333 -0.53 -3.57 -18.89
C LEU A 333 0.34 -4.17 -19.99
N THR A 334 1.65 -4.18 -19.81
CA THR A 334 2.61 -4.88 -20.69
C THR A 334 3.33 -5.93 -19.87
N LEU A 335 3.08 -7.20 -20.15
CA LEU A 335 3.73 -8.33 -19.48
C LEU A 335 4.90 -8.82 -20.31
N ASN A 336 6.10 -8.65 -19.80
CA ASN A 336 7.31 -9.06 -20.48
C ASN A 336 7.69 -10.51 -20.12
N ASP A 337 8.30 -11.23 -21.06
CA ASP A 337 9.01 -12.48 -20.82
C ASP A 337 10.48 -12.14 -20.56
N CYS A 338 10.91 -12.31 -19.31
CA CYS A 338 12.24 -11.93 -18.85
C CYS A 338 13.21 -13.12 -18.86
N THR A 339 13.09 -14.02 -19.83
CA THR A 339 14.06 -15.14 -19.99
C THR A 339 15.47 -14.58 -20.06
N ASP A 340 16.36 -15.07 -19.20
CA ASP A 340 17.76 -14.63 -19.14
C ASP A 340 18.46 -14.92 -20.48
N ILE A 341 19.25 -13.96 -20.96
CA ILE A 341 20.19 -14.18 -22.05
C ILE A 341 21.36 -14.98 -21.48
N THR A 342 21.72 -16.08 -22.11
CA THR A 342 22.82 -16.92 -21.67
C THR A 342 23.92 -17.00 -22.72
N GLY A 343 25.15 -16.89 -22.30
CA GLY A 343 26.31 -16.95 -23.16
C GLY A 343 27.54 -17.50 -22.44
N THR A 344 28.64 -17.58 -23.19
CA THR A 344 29.95 -17.98 -22.63
C THR A 344 31.00 -16.90 -22.98
N ILE A 345 31.93 -16.72 -22.05
CA ILE A 345 33.09 -15.84 -22.24
C ILE A 345 34.33 -16.58 -21.77
N THR A 346 35.49 -16.30 -22.35
CA THR A 346 36.74 -17.00 -22.00
C THR A 346 37.71 -15.99 -21.37
N PRO A 347 38.32 -16.28 -20.21
CA PRO A 347 39.37 -15.43 -19.66
C PRO A 347 40.54 -15.32 -20.63
N GLY A 348 40.94 -14.09 -21.01
CA GLY A 348 41.96 -13.80 -22.02
C GLY A 348 41.50 -14.02 -23.46
N GLY A 349 40.24 -14.38 -23.69
CA GLY A 349 39.63 -14.56 -25.01
C GLY A 349 39.03 -13.30 -25.62
N SER A 350 38.24 -13.47 -26.68
CA SER A 350 37.54 -12.37 -27.34
C SER A 350 36.44 -11.80 -26.45
N SER A 351 36.19 -10.50 -26.60
CA SER A 351 35.08 -9.81 -25.94
C SER A 351 33.72 -10.31 -26.42
N VAL A 352 32.72 -10.24 -25.55
CA VAL A 352 31.31 -10.61 -25.81
C VAL A 352 30.43 -9.38 -25.59
N THR A 353 29.52 -9.11 -26.53
CA THR A 353 28.53 -8.03 -26.35
C THR A 353 27.21 -8.63 -25.93
N GLU A 354 26.78 -8.27 -24.74
CA GLU A 354 25.44 -8.61 -24.22
C GLU A 354 24.47 -7.50 -24.58
N THR A 355 23.32 -7.89 -25.17
CA THR A 355 22.26 -6.94 -25.55
C THR A 355 20.96 -7.33 -24.86
N ILE A 356 20.51 -6.49 -23.95
CA ILE A 356 19.27 -6.66 -23.18
C ILE A 356 18.21 -5.78 -23.83
N SER A 357 17.20 -6.40 -24.43
CA SER A 357 16.14 -5.74 -25.19
C SER A 357 14.79 -5.72 -24.47
N VAL A 358 14.64 -6.52 -23.42
CA VAL A 358 13.40 -6.67 -22.66
C VAL A 358 13.59 -6.12 -21.24
N GLN A 359 12.64 -5.32 -20.77
CA GLN A 359 12.66 -4.77 -19.41
C GLN A 359 12.59 -5.90 -18.37
N GLY A 360 13.54 -5.90 -17.41
CA GLY A 360 13.68 -6.95 -16.40
C GLY A 360 14.49 -8.18 -16.85
N GLN A 361 14.93 -8.23 -18.10
CA GLN A 361 15.80 -9.28 -18.61
C GLN A 361 17.22 -9.08 -18.10
N ARG A 362 17.94 -10.18 -17.81
CA ARG A 362 19.35 -10.18 -17.41
C ARG A 362 20.19 -10.93 -18.45
N ALA A 363 21.49 -10.62 -18.48
CA ALA A 363 22.44 -11.40 -19.25
C ALA A 363 23.39 -12.16 -18.31
N LEU A 364 23.63 -13.43 -18.62
CA LEU A 364 24.45 -14.38 -17.86
C LEU A 364 25.56 -14.91 -18.77
N ALA A 365 26.79 -14.44 -18.59
CA ALA A 365 27.96 -14.94 -19.32
C ALA A 365 28.76 -15.89 -18.41
N THR A 366 28.86 -17.15 -18.81
CA THR A 366 29.57 -18.18 -18.02
C THR A 366 30.99 -18.41 -18.51
N PHE A 367 31.91 -18.77 -17.59
CA PHE A 367 33.25 -19.20 -17.90
C PHE A 367 33.77 -20.25 -16.94
N SER A 368 34.72 -21.06 -17.40
CA SER A 368 35.44 -22.00 -16.56
C SER A 368 36.63 -21.31 -15.88
N GLY A 369 36.70 -21.42 -14.53
CA GLY A 369 37.79 -20.88 -13.74
C GLY A 369 38.45 -21.94 -12.88
N THR A 370 39.73 -21.76 -12.55
CA THR A 370 40.49 -22.62 -11.63
C THR A 370 40.78 -21.93 -10.31
N ALA A 371 40.86 -22.69 -9.22
CA ALA A 371 41.20 -22.13 -7.90
C ALA A 371 42.55 -21.39 -7.95
N GLY A 372 42.60 -20.18 -7.40
CA GLY A 372 43.79 -19.32 -7.42
C GLY A 372 43.94 -18.47 -8.68
N GLN A 373 43.21 -18.73 -9.76
CA GLN A 373 43.20 -17.89 -10.96
C GLN A 373 42.68 -16.47 -10.63
N ARG A 374 43.30 -15.45 -11.21
CA ARG A 374 42.90 -14.05 -11.07
C ARG A 374 42.23 -13.59 -12.36
N VAL A 375 41.06 -13.02 -12.26
CA VAL A 375 40.34 -12.48 -13.41
C VAL A 375 39.94 -11.02 -13.17
N SER A 376 40.01 -10.18 -14.21
CA SER A 376 39.46 -8.82 -14.21
C SER A 376 38.50 -8.64 -15.34
N LEU A 377 37.56 -7.69 -15.22
CA LEU A 377 36.52 -7.49 -16.26
C LEU A 377 36.51 -6.03 -16.71
N ASN A 378 36.65 -5.81 -17.98
CA ASN A 378 36.45 -4.51 -18.62
C ASN A 378 35.08 -4.48 -19.30
N MET A 379 34.26 -3.50 -18.95
CA MET A 379 32.96 -3.25 -19.52
C MET A 379 33.03 -1.98 -20.37
N THR A 380 32.75 -2.07 -21.66
CA THR A 380 32.84 -0.95 -22.61
C THR A 380 31.60 -0.88 -23.49
N GLY A 381 31.46 0.19 -24.28
CA GLY A 381 30.28 0.36 -25.13
C GLY A 381 28.96 0.30 -24.39
N VAL A 382 28.96 0.77 -23.15
CA VAL A 382 27.77 0.69 -22.28
C VAL A 382 26.72 1.66 -22.78
N THR A 383 25.55 1.13 -23.15
CA THR A 383 24.35 1.90 -23.50
C THR A 383 23.22 1.69 -22.48
N ILE A 384 23.32 0.70 -21.56
CA ILE A 384 22.40 0.52 -20.44
C ILE A 384 22.62 1.68 -19.47
N PHE A 385 21.58 2.47 -19.23
CA PHE A 385 21.71 3.67 -18.37
C PHE A 385 22.13 3.34 -16.95
N SER A 386 21.60 2.24 -16.37
CA SER A 386 21.98 1.76 -15.04
C SER A 386 21.82 0.25 -14.94
N SER A 387 22.84 -0.44 -14.44
CA SER A 387 22.83 -1.88 -14.18
C SER A 387 23.77 -2.25 -13.05
N PHE A 388 23.53 -3.37 -12.39
CA PHE A 388 24.53 -4.02 -11.56
C PHE A 388 25.25 -5.11 -12.36
N VAL A 389 26.56 -5.18 -12.21
CA VAL A 389 27.37 -6.28 -12.76
C VAL A 389 28.02 -7.02 -11.59
N SER A 390 27.77 -8.32 -11.49
CA SER A 390 28.32 -9.20 -10.47
C SER A 390 29.06 -10.38 -11.07
N LEU A 391 30.03 -10.89 -10.33
CA LEU A 391 30.68 -12.16 -10.61
C LEU A 391 30.25 -13.16 -9.55
N ASN A 392 29.67 -14.29 -9.98
CA ASN A 392 29.15 -15.30 -9.08
C ASN A 392 29.99 -16.57 -9.11
N ASN A 393 30.19 -17.19 -7.96
CA ASN A 393 30.83 -18.47 -7.75
C ASN A 393 30.05 -19.62 -8.40
N PRO A 394 30.66 -20.83 -8.55
CA PRO A 394 29.96 -22.01 -9.06
C PRO A 394 28.73 -22.45 -8.26
N ASP A 395 28.65 -22.09 -6.98
CA ASP A 395 27.48 -22.34 -6.13
C ASP A 395 26.38 -21.26 -6.26
N GLY A 396 26.58 -20.26 -7.12
CA GLY A 396 25.66 -19.14 -7.33
C GLY A 396 25.85 -17.96 -6.37
N SER A 397 26.66 -18.09 -5.33
CA SER A 397 26.95 -16.97 -4.41
C SER A 397 27.81 -15.90 -5.09
N ALA A 398 27.64 -14.64 -4.68
CA ALA A 398 28.42 -13.54 -5.25
C ALA A 398 29.89 -13.62 -4.83
N LEU A 399 30.81 -13.49 -5.78
CA LEU A 399 32.24 -13.31 -5.52
C LEU A 399 32.54 -11.81 -5.35
N GLY A 400 32.48 -11.35 -4.12
CA GLY A 400 32.67 -9.95 -3.75
C GLY A 400 31.47 -9.06 -4.11
N SER A 401 31.61 -7.74 -4.00
CA SER A 401 30.56 -6.77 -4.26
C SER A 401 30.25 -6.62 -5.74
N SER A 402 28.99 -6.43 -6.10
CA SER A 402 28.59 -6.02 -7.44
C SER A 402 29.06 -4.60 -7.75
N ILE A 403 29.25 -4.29 -9.01
CA ILE A 403 29.59 -2.96 -9.52
C ILE A 403 28.33 -2.31 -10.08
N LEU A 404 28.04 -1.10 -9.60
CA LEU A 404 27.02 -0.25 -10.21
C LEU A 404 27.61 0.41 -11.46
N VAL A 405 27.07 0.09 -12.61
CA VAL A 405 27.36 0.73 -13.91
C VAL A 405 26.23 1.73 -14.18
N SER A 406 26.50 3.02 -14.03
CA SER A 406 25.44 4.04 -14.18
C SER A 406 25.98 5.28 -14.89
N ASN A 407 25.34 5.62 -16.00
CA ASN A 407 25.67 6.80 -16.81
C ASN A 407 27.15 6.92 -17.19
N VAL A 408 27.78 5.78 -17.51
CA VAL A 408 29.17 5.69 -17.94
C VAL A 408 29.26 4.89 -19.23
N SER A 409 30.20 5.21 -20.12
CA SER A 409 30.46 4.46 -21.35
C SER A 409 31.39 3.26 -21.14
N SER A 410 32.12 3.24 -20.01
CA SER A 410 33.01 2.15 -19.64
C SER A 410 33.27 2.15 -18.13
N ILE A 411 33.54 0.96 -17.60
CA ILE A 411 33.96 0.76 -16.20
C ILE A 411 34.78 -0.53 -16.10
N PHE A 412 35.67 -0.58 -15.14
CA PHE A 412 36.58 -1.71 -14.92
C PHE A 412 36.33 -2.36 -13.56
N MET A 413 36.32 -3.69 -13.53
CA MET A 413 36.33 -4.50 -12.30
C MET A 413 37.74 -5.00 -12.04
N ASP A 414 38.32 -4.55 -10.93
CA ASP A 414 39.66 -4.97 -10.49
C ASP A 414 39.74 -6.48 -10.29
N PRO A 415 40.97 -7.05 -10.32
CA PRO A 415 41.17 -8.48 -10.24
C PRO A 415 40.53 -9.13 -9.01
N ARG A 416 39.83 -10.23 -9.29
CA ARG A 416 39.30 -11.13 -8.26
C ARG A 416 39.98 -12.48 -8.36
N THR A 417 40.39 -13.02 -7.22
CA THR A 417 40.95 -14.36 -7.13
C THR A 417 39.81 -15.37 -6.97
N LEU A 418 39.78 -16.36 -7.86
CA LEU A 418 38.77 -17.41 -7.86
C LEU A 418 39.05 -18.41 -6.73
N PRO A 419 38.13 -18.61 -5.76
CA PRO A 419 38.40 -19.46 -4.61
C PRO A 419 38.34 -20.98 -4.91
N THR A 420 37.60 -21.38 -5.94
CA THR A 420 37.35 -22.79 -6.29
C THR A 420 37.43 -23.01 -7.79
N THR A 421 37.70 -24.23 -8.21
CA THR A 421 37.58 -24.61 -9.63
C THR A 421 36.13 -24.90 -9.97
N GLY A 422 35.63 -24.32 -11.08
CA GLY A 422 34.27 -24.53 -11.52
C GLY A 422 33.80 -23.51 -12.55
N THR A 423 32.48 -23.52 -12.82
CA THR A 423 31.83 -22.58 -13.75
C THR A 423 31.36 -21.34 -12.99
N TYR A 424 31.92 -20.19 -13.34
CA TYR A 424 31.58 -18.88 -12.82
C TYR A 424 30.58 -18.18 -13.75
N THR A 425 29.81 -17.24 -13.22
CA THR A 425 28.82 -16.49 -13.99
C THR A 425 29.00 -14.99 -13.76
N ILE A 426 29.19 -14.25 -14.85
CA ILE A 426 29.04 -12.80 -14.88
C ILE A 426 27.58 -12.49 -15.10
N VAL A 427 26.96 -11.77 -14.20
CA VAL A 427 25.54 -11.36 -14.27
C VAL A 427 25.49 -9.88 -14.58
N VAL A 428 24.84 -9.51 -15.67
CA VAL A 428 24.46 -8.14 -15.99
C VAL A 428 22.98 -7.98 -15.70
N ASP A 429 22.65 -7.17 -14.70
CA ASP A 429 21.29 -6.98 -14.18
C ASP A 429 20.89 -5.49 -14.27
N PRO A 430 20.16 -5.08 -15.31
CA PRO A 430 19.71 -3.71 -15.43
C PRO A 430 18.75 -3.31 -14.33
N ASN A 431 18.90 -2.10 -13.82
CA ASN A 431 17.97 -1.55 -12.84
C ASN A 431 16.64 -1.17 -13.48
N ASN A 432 15.52 -1.58 -12.88
CA ASN A 432 14.18 -1.19 -13.32
C ASN A 432 13.92 -1.52 -14.80
N GLN A 433 13.48 -0.51 -15.56
CA GLN A 433 13.10 -0.62 -16.97
C GLN A 433 14.27 -0.47 -17.96
N ASN A 434 15.51 -0.42 -17.47
CA ASN A 434 16.64 -0.16 -18.35
C ASN A 434 16.91 -1.32 -19.30
N THR A 435 17.18 -0.97 -20.54
CA THR A 435 17.61 -1.88 -21.62
C THR A 435 18.83 -1.28 -22.33
N GLY A 436 19.48 -2.05 -23.15
CA GLY A 436 20.66 -1.61 -23.89
C GLY A 436 21.71 -2.71 -24.00
N SER A 437 22.95 -2.35 -24.23
CA SER A 437 24.04 -3.30 -24.40
C SER A 437 25.30 -2.89 -23.65
N MET A 438 26.17 -3.85 -23.40
CA MET A 438 27.55 -3.63 -22.98
C MET A 438 28.45 -4.74 -23.53
N THR A 439 29.69 -4.39 -23.79
CA THR A 439 30.72 -5.32 -24.21
C THR A 439 31.58 -5.71 -23.04
N LEU A 440 31.64 -7.00 -22.74
CA LEU A 440 32.40 -7.62 -21.66
C LEU A 440 33.73 -8.15 -22.23
N THR A 441 34.84 -7.78 -21.61
CA THR A 441 36.17 -8.35 -21.89
C THR A 441 36.73 -8.92 -20.61
N LEU A 442 36.82 -10.24 -20.49
CA LEU A 442 37.32 -10.93 -19.31
C LEU A 442 38.80 -11.27 -19.52
N TYR A 443 39.63 -10.77 -18.63
CA TYR A 443 41.05 -11.00 -18.66
C TYR A 443 41.47 -12.12 -17.71
N ASP A 444 42.50 -12.89 -18.09
CA ASP A 444 43.25 -13.80 -17.24
C ASP A 444 44.45 -13.05 -16.70
N VAL A 445 44.42 -12.64 -15.43
CA VAL A 445 45.40 -11.74 -14.86
C VAL A 445 46.60 -12.56 -14.35
N ALA A 446 47.71 -12.50 -15.07
CA ALA A 446 48.94 -13.12 -14.67
C ALA A 446 49.47 -12.57 -13.32
N ALA A 447 50.43 -13.29 -12.73
CA ALA A 447 51.12 -12.81 -11.52
C ALA A 447 51.74 -11.42 -11.74
N ASP A 448 51.67 -10.60 -10.69
CA ASP A 448 52.21 -9.25 -10.74
C ASP A 448 53.78 -9.29 -10.91
N PRO A 449 54.35 -8.51 -11.83
CA PRO A 449 55.82 -8.40 -11.98
C PRO A 449 56.40 -7.83 -10.71
N THR A 450 57.53 -8.43 -10.30
CA THR A 450 58.29 -8.04 -9.09
C THR A 450 59.73 -7.76 -9.45
N GLY A 451 60.36 -6.91 -8.70
CA GLY A 451 61.77 -6.60 -8.85
C GLY A 451 62.38 -5.87 -7.63
N SER A 452 63.65 -5.55 -7.73
CA SER A 452 64.34 -4.78 -6.68
C SER A 452 65.29 -3.74 -7.29
N VAL A 453 65.46 -2.63 -6.62
CA VAL A 453 66.42 -1.57 -6.89
C VAL A 453 67.28 -1.29 -5.70
N THR A 454 68.48 -0.74 -5.93
CA THR A 454 69.32 -0.21 -4.84
C THR A 454 69.21 1.30 -4.85
N VAL A 455 69.27 1.91 -3.63
CA VAL A 455 69.29 3.38 -3.51
C VAL A 455 70.54 3.92 -4.19
N GLY A 456 70.37 4.84 -5.15
CA GLY A 456 71.45 5.37 -5.98
C GLY A 456 71.88 4.45 -7.13
N GLY A 457 71.22 3.28 -7.32
CA GLY A 457 71.51 2.34 -8.38
C GLY A 457 70.76 2.62 -9.69
N SER A 458 70.94 1.71 -10.66
CA SER A 458 70.29 1.80 -11.97
C SER A 458 68.75 1.63 -11.87
N ALA A 459 68.02 2.31 -12.72
CA ALA A 459 66.59 2.17 -12.82
C ALA A 459 66.18 0.76 -13.29
N LEU A 460 65.09 0.24 -12.71
CA LEU A 460 64.46 -1.02 -13.09
C LEU A 460 63.25 -0.72 -14.02
N ASN A 461 63.20 -1.40 -15.15
CA ASN A 461 62.02 -1.33 -16.00
C ASN A 461 60.96 -2.37 -15.55
N VAL A 462 59.74 -1.91 -15.35
CA VAL A 462 58.60 -2.73 -14.92
C VAL A 462 57.52 -2.63 -15.99
N THR A 463 56.96 -3.76 -16.38
CA THR A 463 55.92 -3.83 -17.42
C THR A 463 54.73 -4.64 -16.97
N THR A 464 53.53 -4.08 -17.09
CA THR A 464 52.25 -4.77 -16.97
C THR A 464 51.72 -5.06 -18.38
N THR A 465 51.21 -6.28 -18.61
CA THR A 465 50.81 -6.76 -19.93
C THR A 465 49.30 -7.08 -20.00
N VAL A 466 48.63 -7.22 -18.88
CA VAL A 466 47.22 -7.57 -18.79
C VAL A 466 46.49 -6.54 -17.88
N PRO A 467 45.34 -6.02 -18.30
CA PRO A 467 44.53 -5.14 -17.46
C PRO A 467 44.24 -5.74 -16.07
N GLY A 468 44.50 -4.92 -15.03
CA GLY A 468 44.39 -5.33 -13.63
C GLY A 468 45.66 -5.97 -13.07
N GLN A 469 46.74 -6.13 -13.85
CA GLN A 469 48.04 -6.54 -13.33
C GLN A 469 48.71 -5.35 -12.63
N ASN A 470 49.11 -5.52 -11.41
CA ASN A 470 49.92 -4.57 -10.62
C ASN A 470 51.41 -4.91 -10.72
N ALA A 471 52.28 -4.06 -10.20
CA ALA A 471 53.70 -4.37 -10.09
C ALA A 471 54.24 -3.98 -8.72
N THR A 472 55.33 -4.65 -8.32
CA THR A 472 55.97 -4.43 -7.02
C THR A 472 57.47 -4.32 -7.17
N VAL A 473 58.06 -3.24 -6.66
CA VAL A 473 59.51 -3.03 -6.64
C VAL A 473 59.94 -2.82 -5.21
N THR A 474 60.99 -3.53 -4.79
CA THR A 474 61.48 -3.43 -3.41
C THR A 474 62.87 -2.77 -3.37
N PHE A 475 63.23 -2.14 -2.23
CA PHE A 475 64.57 -1.68 -1.95
C PHE A 475 64.84 -1.77 -0.44
N SER A 476 66.14 -1.89 -0.07
CA SER A 476 66.56 -1.84 1.32
C SER A 476 66.84 -0.39 1.73
N GLY A 477 66.18 0.04 2.82
CA GLY A 477 66.37 1.37 3.39
C GLY A 477 66.83 1.30 4.85
N THR A 478 67.58 2.32 5.30
CA THR A 478 68.01 2.45 6.70
C THR A 478 67.21 3.56 7.39
N SER A 479 67.04 3.42 8.72
CA SER A 479 66.37 4.45 9.51
C SER A 479 67.06 5.80 9.37
N SER A 480 66.29 6.88 9.28
CA SER A 480 66.72 8.27 9.06
C SER A 480 67.29 8.57 7.65
N GLN A 481 67.36 7.58 6.75
CA GLN A 481 67.73 7.80 5.36
C GLN A 481 66.60 8.57 4.63
N GLN A 482 66.99 9.59 3.86
CA GLN A 482 66.10 10.27 2.97
C GLN A 482 66.10 9.57 1.60
N VAL A 483 64.92 9.38 1.04
CA VAL A 483 64.74 8.74 -0.29
C VAL A 483 63.73 9.47 -1.13
N THR A 484 64.00 9.51 -2.44
CA THR A 484 63.02 9.94 -3.46
C THR A 484 62.85 8.81 -4.47
N VAL A 485 61.60 8.42 -4.71
CA VAL A 485 61.27 7.47 -5.79
C VAL A 485 61.02 8.26 -7.06
N HIS A 486 61.77 7.91 -8.12
CA HIS A 486 61.66 8.52 -9.44
C HIS A 486 61.00 7.53 -10.40
N ILE A 487 59.98 8.00 -11.09
CA ILE A 487 59.30 7.29 -12.18
C ILE A 487 59.62 8.01 -13.49
N THR A 488 60.13 7.27 -14.45
CA THR A 488 60.39 7.78 -15.81
C THR A 488 59.87 6.82 -16.87
N SER A 489 59.67 7.31 -18.08
CA SER A 489 59.19 6.51 -19.23
C SER A 489 57.84 5.81 -18.91
N ASN A 490 56.96 6.42 -18.12
CA ASN A 490 55.66 5.88 -17.83
C ASN A 490 54.79 5.91 -19.11
N SER A 491 54.34 4.73 -19.54
CA SER A 491 53.41 4.52 -20.64
C SER A 491 52.06 3.91 -20.16
N MET A 492 51.88 3.71 -18.85
CA MET A 492 50.68 3.11 -18.25
C MET A 492 49.48 4.07 -18.16
N SER A 493 49.56 5.25 -18.81
CA SER A 493 48.59 6.32 -18.66
C SER A 493 48.42 6.75 -17.19
N THR A 494 47.25 6.69 -16.58
CA THR A 494 47.10 7.00 -15.14
C THR A 494 47.52 5.80 -14.29
N VAL A 495 48.42 6.03 -13.36
CA VAL A 495 48.91 5.02 -12.41
C VAL A 495 49.00 5.60 -11.00
N THR A 496 48.69 4.80 -10.02
CA THR A 496 48.91 5.11 -8.60
C THR A 496 50.16 4.38 -8.12
N VAL A 497 51.18 5.13 -7.65
CA VAL A 497 52.39 4.58 -7.07
C VAL A 497 52.40 4.88 -5.59
N LYS A 498 52.57 3.84 -4.77
CA LYS A 498 52.65 3.93 -3.30
C LYS A 498 54.03 3.48 -2.82
N LEU A 499 54.60 4.18 -1.87
CA LEU A 499 55.75 3.72 -1.08
C LEU A 499 55.22 3.16 0.24
N LEU A 500 55.45 1.88 0.47
CA LEU A 500 55.02 1.17 1.69
C LEU A 500 56.25 0.94 2.59
N LYS A 501 56.04 1.05 3.91
CA LYS A 501 57.01 0.67 4.93
C LYS A 501 57.18 -0.85 5.03
N PRO A 502 58.19 -1.35 5.75
CA PRO A 502 58.38 -2.78 5.99
C PRO A 502 57.17 -3.48 6.66
N ASP A 503 56.36 -2.73 7.40
CA ASP A 503 55.09 -3.23 8.01
C ASP A 503 53.89 -3.24 7.04
N GLY A 504 54.09 -2.85 5.80
CA GLY A 504 53.07 -2.74 4.77
C GLY A 504 52.20 -1.47 4.80
N THR A 505 52.41 -0.59 5.79
CA THR A 505 51.66 0.68 5.83
C THR A 505 52.18 1.70 4.83
N THR A 506 51.29 2.51 4.27
CA THR A 506 51.63 3.51 3.25
C THR A 506 52.42 4.66 3.87
N LEU A 507 53.61 4.97 3.33
CA LEU A 507 54.42 6.12 3.69
C LEU A 507 54.04 7.35 2.84
N THR A 508 53.93 7.18 1.52
CA THR A 508 53.45 8.22 0.58
C THR A 508 52.78 7.59 -0.64
N THR A 509 51.97 8.37 -1.33
CA THR A 509 51.28 7.94 -2.57
C THR A 509 51.25 9.09 -3.57
N THR A 510 51.35 8.77 -4.84
CA THR A 510 51.21 9.72 -5.95
C THR A 510 50.42 9.04 -7.06
N THR A 511 49.37 9.71 -7.59
CA THR A 511 48.66 9.31 -8.80
C THR A 511 49.03 10.28 -9.90
N SER A 512 49.48 9.77 -11.04
CA SER A 512 49.92 10.59 -12.16
C SER A 512 49.66 9.92 -13.51
N SER A 513 49.44 10.73 -14.53
CA SER A 513 49.41 10.35 -15.94
C SER A 513 50.65 10.86 -16.71
N SER A 514 51.56 11.52 -16.04
CA SER A 514 52.77 12.06 -16.65
C SER A 514 53.76 10.95 -17.01
N SER A 515 54.49 11.14 -18.10
CA SER A 515 55.55 10.22 -18.51
C SER A 515 56.73 10.15 -17.53
N SER A 516 56.88 11.18 -16.66
CA SER A 516 57.90 11.23 -15.61
C SER A 516 57.33 12.00 -14.40
N PHE A 517 57.53 11.45 -13.22
CA PHE A 517 57.12 12.08 -11.94
C PHE A 517 57.90 11.46 -10.78
N ASN A 518 57.87 12.13 -9.63
CA ASN A 518 58.49 11.65 -8.39
C ASN A 518 57.43 11.51 -7.31
N LEU A 519 57.66 10.57 -6.37
CA LEU A 519 57.02 10.61 -5.09
C LEU A 519 57.71 11.65 -4.22
N ALA A 520 56.96 12.28 -3.32
CA ALA A 520 57.53 13.23 -2.38
C ALA A 520 58.69 12.57 -1.57
N THR A 521 59.81 13.28 -1.39
CA THR A 521 60.95 12.81 -0.59
C THR A 521 60.48 12.41 0.80
N GLN A 522 60.91 11.25 1.26
CA GLN A 522 60.52 10.69 2.55
C GLN A 522 61.76 10.40 3.41
N THR A 523 61.63 10.64 4.70
CA THR A 523 62.61 10.14 5.70
C THR A 523 62.13 8.79 6.20
N LEU A 524 62.92 7.76 6.01
CA LEU A 524 62.57 6.39 6.40
C LEU A 524 62.59 6.25 7.92
N SER A 525 61.50 5.75 8.49
CA SER A 525 61.34 5.66 9.97
C SER A 525 62.03 4.45 10.58
N VAL A 526 62.23 3.38 9.80
CA VAL A 526 62.80 2.10 10.28
C VAL A 526 63.73 1.52 9.22
N THR A 527 64.70 0.71 9.64
CA THR A 527 65.54 -0.06 8.73
C THR A 527 64.80 -1.31 8.28
N GLY A 528 64.78 -1.56 6.97
CA GLY A 528 64.10 -2.74 6.43
C GLY A 528 63.84 -2.66 4.93
N THR A 529 63.07 -3.62 4.42
CA THR A 529 62.66 -3.67 2.99
C THR A 529 61.44 -2.81 2.78
N TYR A 530 61.54 -1.78 2.00
CA TYR A 530 60.44 -0.92 1.53
C TYR A 530 59.89 -1.43 0.21
N THR A 531 58.61 -1.23 -0.01
CA THR A 531 57.91 -1.70 -1.21
C THR A 531 57.30 -0.52 -1.99
N ILE A 532 57.61 -0.43 -3.26
CA ILE A 532 56.98 0.47 -4.22
C ILE A 532 55.87 -0.36 -4.93
N SER A 533 54.64 -0.07 -4.60
CA SER A 533 53.45 -0.68 -5.25
C SER A 533 53.02 0.20 -6.40
N ILE A 534 52.85 -0.39 -7.57
CA ILE A 534 52.49 0.25 -8.83
C ILE A 534 51.14 -0.32 -9.29
N ASP A 535 50.15 0.52 -9.37
CA ASP A 535 48.76 0.15 -9.66
C ASP A 535 48.23 1.00 -10.85
N PRO A 536 48.25 0.46 -12.06
CA PRO A 536 47.68 1.12 -13.22
C PRO A 536 46.15 1.23 -13.08
N SER A 537 45.60 2.42 -13.32
CA SER A 537 44.14 2.67 -13.11
C SER A 537 43.32 2.00 -14.22
N GLY A 538 42.28 1.24 -13.80
CA GLY A 538 41.32 0.61 -14.68
C GLY A 538 41.99 -0.42 -15.62
N ALA A 539 41.68 -0.34 -16.91
CA ALA A 539 42.21 -1.26 -17.91
C ALA A 539 43.60 -0.85 -18.48
N ASN A 540 44.32 0.08 -17.83
CA ASN A 540 45.62 0.55 -18.33
C ASN A 540 46.71 -0.51 -18.16
N ILE A 541 47.55 -0.60 -19.16
CA ILE A 541 48.78 -1.42 -19.16
C ILE A 541 49.93 -0.60 -19.75
N GLY A 542 51.13 -1.08 -19.56
CA GLY A 542 52.31 -0.42 -20.10
C GLY A 542 53.57 -0.69 -19.29
N SER A 543 54.55 0.16 -19.42
CA SER A 543 55.84 0.07 -18.70
C SER A 543 56.23 1.39 -18.07
N MET A 544 57.12 1.31 -17.07
CA MET A 544 57.82 2.47 -16.50
C MET A 544 59.15 2.04 -15.95
N SER A 545 60.05 3.01 -15.83
CA SER A 545 61.35 2.83 -15.16
C SER A 545 61.28 3.42 -13.75
N VAL A 546 61.70 2.63 -12.78
CA VAL A 546 61.65 2.97 -11.34
C VAL A 546 63.07 3.06 -10.82
N SER A 547 63.44 4.15 -10.17
CA SER A 547 64.72 4.30 -9.45
C SER A 547 64.47 4.98 -8.08
N VAL A 548 65.41 4.76 -7.18
CA VAL A 548 65.37 5.38 -5.84
C VAL A 548 66.72 6.08 -5.60
N THR A 549 66.67 7.34 -5.24
CA THR A 549 67.89 8.10 -4.88
C THR A 549 67.84 8.57 -3.43
N SER A 550 68.97 8.85 -2.83
CA SER A 550 69.09 9.62 -1.59
C SER A 550 69.54 11.03 -1.99
N PRO A 551 68.79 12.09 -1.57
CA PRO A 551 69.12 13.47 -1.85
C PRO A 551 70.50 13.87 -1.31
#